data_859c72e1edf896594f22d6ec208f3046
#
_entry.id   859c72e1edf896594f22d6ec208f3046
#
_cell.length_a   1.000
_cell.length_b   1.000
_cell.length_c   1.000
_cell.angle_alpha   90.00
_cell.angle_beta   90.00
_cell.angle_gamma   90.00
#
_symmetry.space_group_name_H-M   'P 1'
#
loop_
_entity.id
_entity.type
_entity.pdbx_description
1 polymer ?
#
loop_
_entity_poly.entity_id
_entity_poly.type
_entity_poly.pdbx_seq_one_letter_code
_entity_poly.pdbx_strand_id
1 'polypeptide(L)'
;GFGGRVSGAPRTVPPLSVAGLDEEPNRHTNPVSFYDGEKMLYHQGEVYSHAETNFQLSETLRGRGFYEGDSLIGSPFDFSRKNYVSLQNLHDMLQAVVFPEAVPPARRFNLTEDDYRYLYQVMSELPRESHHPRYDHDPDHYCKFFIFGDRKEQEWMPPNIRIFDKVGWAYGFLTDVAYIVDFEAGVEFFLAATIHVNADGIFNDD
;
A
#
# COMPACT_ATOMS: atom_id res chain seq x y z
N GLY A 1 0.62 -15.91 6.30
CA GLY A 1 0.08 -14.75 6.98
C GLY A 1 1.08 -14.17 7.97
N PHE A 2 1.51 -12.94 7.78
CA PHE A 2 2.35 -12.24 8.75
C PHE A 2 1.47 -11.84 9.93
N GLY A 3 1.47 -12.66 10.98
CA GLY A 3 0.86 -12.32 12.26
C GLY A 3 1.74 -11.28 12.99
N GLY A 4 1.58 -10.01 12.65
CA GLY A 4 2.24 -8.92 13.36
C GLY A 4 1.31 -8.33 14.40
N ARG A 5 1.82 -8.00 15.58
CA ARG A 5 1.07 -7.22 16.57
C ARG A 5 0.85 -5.81 16.01
N VAL A 6 -0.39 -5.44 15.80
CA VAL A 6 -0.75 -4.04 15.53
C VAL A 6 -0.77 -3.31 16.87
N SER A 7 0.26 -2.52 17.14
CA SER A 7 0.26 -1.59 18.26
C SER A 7 -0.04 -0.18 17.75
N GLY A 8 -1.05 0.46 18.28
CA GLY A 8 -1.39 1.84 17.97
C GLY A 8 -2.72 2.03 17.24
N ALA A 9 -3.04 3.28 16.94
CA ALA A 9 -4.22 3.68 16.21
C ALA A 9 -4.40 2.90 14.89
N PRO A 10 -5.63 2.69 14.44
CA PRO A 10 -5.90 1.97 13.21
C PRO A 10 -5.11 2.58 12.05
N ARG A 11 -4.33 1.75 11.38
CA ARG A 11 -3.57 2.11 10.18
C ARG A 11 -4.20 1.36 9.04
N THR A 12 -5.07 2.02 8.32
CA THR A 12 -5.72 1.41 7.16
C THR A 12 -4.75 1.44 5.98
N VAL A 13 -4.61 0.30 5.32
CA VAL A 13 -4.08 0.29 3.96
C VAL A 13 -5.26 0.63 3.05
N PRO A 14 -5.06 1.53 2.08
CA PRO A 14 -6.10 1.77 1.08
C PRO A 14 -6.53 0.46 0.47
N PRO A 15 -7.81 0.28 0.28
CA PRO A 15 -8.33 -0.93 -0.29
C PRO A 15 -7.79 -1.11 -1.71
N LEU A 16 -6.94 -2.08 -1.88
CA LEU A 16 -6.73 -2.63 -3.21
C LEU A 16 -8.08 -3.17 -3.69
N SER A 17 -8.41 -2.91 -4.94
CA SER A 17 -9.67 -3.35 -5.56
C SER A 17 -9.94 -4.86 -5.46
N VAL A 18 -8.94 -5.63 -5.07
CA VAL A 18 -8.99 -7.09 -4.87
C VAL A 18 -9.28 -7.51 -3.44
N ALA A 19 -9.15 -6.63 -2.45
CA ALA A 19 -9.45 -6.95 -1.06
C ALA A 19 -10.94 -6.71 -0.77
N GLY A 20 -11.57 -7.61 -0.05
CA GLY A 20 -12.90 -7.40 0.53
C GLY A 20 -12.83 -6.32 1.58
N LEU A 21 -13.48 -5.19 1.32
CA LEU A 21 -13.13 -3.93 1.97
C LEU A 21 -13.74 -3.73 3.34
N ASP A 22 -14.94 -4.25 3.56
CA ASP A 22 -15.76 -3.76 4.64
C ASP A 22 -16.39 -4.86 5.51
N GLU A 23 -16.17 -6.13 5.19
CA GLU A 23 -16.89 -7.19 5.88
C GLU A 23 -16.03 -8.00 6.84
N GLU A 24 -14.82 -8.35 6.41
CA GLU A 24 -13.92 -9.20 7.21
C GLU A 24 -12.47 -8.71 7.07
N PRO A 25 -12.00 -7.88 8.00
CA PRO A 25 -10.67 -7.27 7.94
C PRO A 25 -9.56 -8.28 7.67
N ASN A 26 -8.79 -8.07 6.61
CA ASN A 26 -7.66 -8.90 6.19
C ASN A 26 -7.99 -10.39 5.93
N ARG A 27 -9.23 -10.75 5.77
CA ARG A 27 -9.65 -12.15 5.60
C ARG A 27 -10.14 -12.49 4.21
N HIS A 28 -10.82 -11.58 3.56
CA HIS A 28 -11.48 -11.81 2.30
C HIS A 28 -10.71 -11.18 1.14
N THR A 29 -10.50 -11.95 0.09
CA THR A 29 -9.98 -11.46 -1.20
C THR A 29 -11.02 -11.75 -2.27
N ASN A 30 -11.43 -10.73 -3.00
CA ASN A 30 -12.35 -10.84 -4.11
C ASN A 30 -11.78 -11.73 -5.23
N PRO A 31 -12.63 -12.31 -6.08
CA PRO A 31 -12.17 -13.03 -7.27
C PRO A 31 -11.29 -12.14 -8.15
N VAL A 32 -10.22 -12.71 -8.69
CA VAL A 32 -9.29 -12.02 -9.60
C VAL A 32 -9.22 -12.77 -10.91
N SER A 33 -9.32 -12.04 -12.02
CA SER A 33 -9.17 -12.62 -13.36
C SER A 33 -8.26 -11.74 -14.21
N PHE A 34 -7.38 -12.39 -14.96
CA PHE A 34 -6.52 -11.73 -15.94
C PHE A 34 -6.91 -12.15 -17.34
N TYR A 35 -6.91 -11.20 -18.26
CA TYR A 35 -7.34 -11.39 -19.64
C TYR A 35 -6.28 -10.88 -20.62
N ASP A 36 -6.20 -11.53 -21.79
CA ASP A 36 -5.58 -11.02 -22.98
C ASP A 36 -6.70 -10.82 -24.04
N GLY A 37 -7.12 -9.61 -24.23
CA GLY A 37 -8.35 -9.32 -24.95
C GLY A 37 -9.56 -10.00 -24.31
N GLU A 38 -10.26 -10.87 -25.03
CA GLU A 38 -11.40 -11.65 -24.53
C GLU A 38 -10.99 -12.99 -23.90
N LYS A 39 -9.75 -13.40 -24.06
CA LYS A 39 -9.24 -14.68 -23.55
C LYS A 39 -8.84 -14.56 -22.09
N MET A 40 -9.53 -15.30 -21.23
CA MET A 40 -9.12 -15.45 -19.85
C MET A 40 -7.81 -16.23 -19.75
N LEU A 41 -6.77 -15.63 -19.17
CA LEU A 41 -5.47 -16.25 -18.95
C LEU A 41 -5.39 -16.91 -17.57
N TYR A 42 -6.01 -16.30 -16.58
CA TYR A 42 -5.98 -16.77 -15.20
C TYR A 42 -7.26 -16.38 -14.49
N HIS A 43 -7.73 -17.23 -13.60
CA HIS A 43 -8.84 -16.94 -12.69
C HIS A 43 -8.54 -17.54 -11.31
N GLN A 44 -8.63 -16.69 -10.30
CA GLN A 44 -8.71 -17.09 -8.90
C GLN A 44 -10.08 -16.75 -8.37
N GLY A 45 -10.78 -17.71 -7.84
CA GLY A 45 -12.03 -17.47 -7.14
C GLY A 45 -11.81 -16.68 -5.85
N GLU A 46 -12.89 -16.36 -5.18
CA GLU A 46 -12.87 -15.75 -3.85
C GLU A 46 -12.01 -16.58 -2.89
N VAL A 47 -11.16 -15.88 -2.12
CA VAL A 47 -10.32 -16.51 -1.10
C VAL A 47 -10.67 -15.95 0.27
N TYR A 48 -10.91 -16.83 1.21
CA TYR A 48 -11.22 -16.51 2.59
C TYR A 48 -10.18 -17.10 3.54
N SER A 49 -9.54 -16.25 4.34
CA SER A 49 -8.58 -16.69 5.34
C SER A 49 -9.28 -17.06 6.64
N HIS A 50 -9.05 -18.28 7.10
CA HIS A 50 -9.51 -18.76 8.39
C HIS A 50 -8.49 -18.55 9.52
N ALA A 51 -7.40 -17.83 9.26
CA ALA A 51 -6.42 -17.50 10.27
C ALA A 51 -7.06 -16.69 11.41
N GLU A 52 -6.82 -17.10 12.64
CA GLU A 52 -7.19 -16.30 13.79
C GLU A 52 -6.34 -15.03 13.82
N THR A 53 -6.99 -13.87 13.69
CA THR A 53 -6.34 -12.58 13.78
C THR A 53 -6.92 -11.82 14.96
N ASN A 54 -6.06 -11.46 15.90
CA ASN A 54 -6.43 -10.54 16.98
C ASN A 54 -5.63 -9.26 16.81
N PHE A 55 -6.26 -8.27 16.21
CA PHE A 55 -5.62 -6.98 15.96
C PHE A 55 -5.52 -6.10 17.21
N GLN A 56 -6.17 -6.49 18.32
CA GLN A 56 -6.23 -5.72 19.56
C GLN A 56 -6.55 -4.24 19.28
N LEU A 57 -7.51 -4.01 18.39
CA LEU A 57 -7.89 -2.67 17.98
C LEU A 57 -8.49 -1.90 19.15
N SER A 58 -8.03 -0.68 19.34
CA SER A 58 -8.62 0.28 20.25
C SER A 58 -8.91 1.56 19.49
N GLU A 59 -9.90 2.32 19.97
CA GLU A 59 -10.25 3.62 19.39
C GLU A 59 -10.54 3.54 17.89
N THR A 60 -11.34 2.57 17.47
CA THR A 60 -11.72 2.38 16.07
C THR A 60 -12.71 3.42 15.56
N LEU A 61 -13.40 4.12 16.46
CA LEU A 61 -14.27 5.24 16.12
C LEU A 61 -13.45 6.52 16.02
N ARG A 62 -13.48 7.16 14.84
CA ARG A 62 -12.65 8.33 14.55
C ARG A 62 -13.46 9.47 13.95
N GLY A 63 -12.97 10.70 14.22
CA GLY A 63 -13.57 11.91 13.70
C GLY A 63 -14.91 12.26 14.33
N ARG A 64 -15.60 13.22 13.75
CA ARG A 64 -16.92 13.71 14.18
C ARG A 64 -18.01 13.46 13.14
N GLY A 65 -17.63 13.07 11.93
CA GLY A 65 -18.55 12.79 10.83
C GLY A 65 -17.85 12.15 9.63
N PHE A 66 -18.66 11.74 8.69
CA PHE A 66 -18.19 11.23 7.39
C PHE A 66 -19.28 11.37 6.33
N TYR A 67 -18.87 11.40 5.07
CA TYR A 67 -19.82 11.35 3.97
C TYR A 67 -20.09 9.91 3.53
N GLU A 68 -21.37 9.61 3.32
CA GLU A 68 -21.86 8.41 2.66
C GLU A 68 -22.63 8.86 1.39
N GLY A 69 -21.95 8.76 0.25
CA GLY A 69 -22.39 9.48 -0.95
C GLY A 69 -22.41 11.00 -0.68
N ASP A 70 -23.52 11.67 -1.00
CA ASP A 70 -23.67 13.11 -0.78
C ASP A 70 -24.19 13.48 0.62
N SER A 71 -24.34 12.51 1.49
CA SER A 71 -24.96 12.72 2.82
C SER A 71 -23.91 12.75 3.91
N LEU A 72 -23.90 13.85 4.69
CA LEU A 72 -23.05 13.95 5.88
C LEU A 72 -23.69 13.21 7.06
N ILE A 73 -22.99 12.21 7.58
CA ILE A 73 -23.34 11.46 8.78
C ILE A 73 -22.59 12.08 9.95
N GLY A 74 -23.32 12.65 10.93
CA GLY A 74 -22.78 13.35 12.09
C GLY A 74 -22.39 12.41 13.25
N SER A 75 -21.69 11.32 12.96
CA SER A 75 -21.15 10.39 13.96
C SER A 75 -19.75 9.94 13.56
N PRO A 76 -18.92 9.51 14.54
CA PRO A 76 -17.59 8.99 14.21
C PRO A 76 -17.63 7.86 13.18
N PHE A 77 -16.66 7.84 12.25
CA PHE A 77 -16.49 6.76 11.31
C PHE A 77 -15.94 5.52 12.01
N ASP A 78 -16.54 4.36 11.77
CA ASP A 78 -16.12 3.10 12.36
C ASP A 78 -15.10 2.36 11.49
N PHE A 79 -13.86 2.35 11.94
CA PHE A 79 -12.76 1.65 11.29
C PHE A 79 -12.64 0.18 11.70
N SER A 80 -13.49 -0.35 12.62
CA SER A 80 -13.33 -1.71 13.16
C SER A 80 -13.37 -2.81 12.10
N ARG A 81 -14.01 -2.54 10.97
CA ARG A 81 -14.18 -3.49 9.86
C ARG A 81 -13.26 -3.21 8.66
N LYS A 82 -12.33 -2.27 8.78
CA LYS A 82 -11.37 -1.99 7.71
C LYS A 82 -10.17 -2.94 7.76
N ASN A 83 -9.42 -3.03 6.68
CA ASN A 83 -8.18 -3.77 6.64
C ASN A 83 -7.09 -3.05 7.45
N TYR A 84 -6.29 -3.81 8.17
CA TYR A 84 -5.24 -3.28 9.02
C TYR A 84 -3.89 -3.89 8.71
N VAL A 85 -2.86 -3.06 8.74
CA VAL A 85 -1.48 -3.49 8.72
C VAL A 85 -0.65 -2.54 9.60
N SER A 86 0.29 -3.09 10.36
CA SER A 86 1.24 -2.24 11.09
C SER A 86 2.32 -1.73 10.14
N LEU A 87 2.88 -0.56 10.46
CA LEU A 87 4.00 -0.01 9.69
C LEU A 87 5.22 -0.95 9.70
N GLN A 88 5.45 -1.64 10.83
CA GLN A 88 6.49 -2.67 10.93
C GLN A 88 6.23 -3.84 9.97
N ASN A 89 4.98 -4.29 9.85
CA ASN A 89 4.66 -5.38 8.92
C ASN A 89 4.82 -4.95 7.46
N LEU A 90 4.48 -3.71 7.11
CA LEU A 90 4.74 -3.18 5.76
C LEU A 90 6.23 -3.18 5.46
N HIS A 91 7.05 -2.71 6.42
CA HIS A 91 8.50 -2.74 6.30
C HIS A 91 9.04 -4.17 6.12
N ASP A 92 8.60 -5.11 6.98
CA ASP A 92 9.03 -6.51 6.92
C ASP A 92 8.60 -7.19 5.60
N MET A 93 7.41 -6.86 5.09
CA MET A 93 6.93 -7.34 3.80
C MET A 93 7.79 -6.81 2.64
N LEU A 94 8.11 -5.52 2.65
CA LEU A 94 8.98 -4.94 1.64
C LEU A 94 10.38 -5.56 1.68
N GLN A 95 10.94 -5.74 2.88
CA GLN A 95 12.21 -6.43 3.05
C GLN A 95 12.17 -7.86 2.49
N ALA A 96 11.08 -8.60 2.72
CA ALA A 96 10.91 -9.95 2.21
C ALA A 96 10.76 -10.00 0.67
N VAL A 97 10.30 -8.92 0.05
CA VAL A 97 10.26 -8.77 -1.41
C VAL A 97 11.65 -8.41 -1.95
N VAL A 98 12.27 -7.38 -1.39
CA VAL A 98 13.53 -6.83 -1.93
C VAL A 98 14.72 -7.74 -1.63
N PHE A 99 14.77 -8.32 -0.44
CA PHE A 99 15.85 -9.21 0.03
C PHE A 99 15.29 -10.52 0.59
N PRO A 100 14.71 -11.39 -0.24
CA PRO A 100 14.10 -12.64 0.23
C PRO A 100 15.09 -13.53 0.99
N GLU A 101 16.37 -13.47 0.67
CA GLU A 101 17.41 -14.25 1.36
C GLU A 101 17.74 -13.72 2.76
N ALA A 102 17.43 -12.46 3.06
CA ALA A 102 17.65 -11.85 4.36
C ALA A 102 16.59 -12.23 5.40
N VAL A 103 15.49 -12.87 4.97
CA VAL A 103 14.42 -13.28 5.88
C VAL A 103 14.33 -14.80 6.00
N PRO A 104 13.88 -15.32 7.16
CA PRO A 104 13.71 -16.76 7.36
C PRO A 104 12.79 -17.37 6.29
N PRO A 105 13.05 -18.60 5.80
CA PRO A 105 12.26 -19.22 4.74
C PRO A 105 10.74 -19.23 5.00
N ALA A 106 10.32 -19.40 6.24
CA ALA A 106 8.92 -19.39 6.63
C ALA A 106 8.23 -18.01 6.51
N ARG A 107 9.00 -16.95 6.28
CA ARG A 107 8.51 -15.58 6.07
C ARG A 107 8.66 -15.10 4.63
N ARG A 108 9.25 -15.90 3.75
CA ARG A 108 9.38 -15.58 2.33
C ARG A 108 8.05 -15.75 1.62
N PHE A 109 7.83 -14.93 0.62
CA PHE A 109 6.74 -15.15 -0.31
C PHE A 109 7.07 -16.35 -1.21
N ASN A 110 6.04 -17.12 -1.56
CA ASN A 110 6.18 -18.22 -2.51
C ASN A 110 6.11 -17.68 -3.95
N LEU A 111 7.19 -17.03 -4.37
CA LEU A 111 7.34 -16.37 -5.66
C LEU A 111 8.48 -17.01 -6.43
N THR A 112 8.36 -17.00 -7.76
CA THR A 112 9.44 -17.37 -8.68
C THR A 112 10.41 -16.20 -8.86
N GLU A 113 11.58 -16.46 -9.46
CA GLU A 113 12.52 -15.39 -9.81
C GLU A 113 11.90 -14.36 -10.77
N ASP A 114 11.05 -14.79 -11.68
CA ASP A 114 10.38 -13.89 -12.62
C ASP A 114 9.34 -13.01 -11.91
N ASP A 115 8.63 -13.53 -10.89
CA ASP A 115 7.74 -12.75 -10.06
C ASP A 115 8.51 -11.66 -9.28
N TYR A 116 9.67 -12.00 -8.72
CA TYR A 116 10.52 -11.01 -8.04
C TYR A 116 11.02 -9.93 -9.01
N ARG A 117 11.48 -10.28 -10.20
CA ARG A 117 11.89 -9.31 -11.22
C ARG A 117 10.75 -8.38 -11.61
N TYR A 118 9.55 -8.94 -11.79
CA TYR A 118 8.35 -8.14 -12.06
C TYR A 118 8.04 -7.16 -10.94
N LEU A 119 8.07 -7.63 -9.69
CA LEU A 119 7.85 -6.75 -8.53
C LEU A 119 8.90 -5.64 -8.45
N TYR A 120 10.17 -5.94 -8.68
CA TYR A 120 11.22 -4.91 -8.70
C TYR A 120 10.97 -3.87 -9.79
N GLN A 121 10.56 -4.30 -10.96
CA GLN A 121 10.22 -3.41 -12.05
C GLN A 121 9.06 -2.49 -11.65
N VAL A 122 7.90 -3.04 -11.30
CA VAL A 122 6.69 -2.24 -11.06
C VAL A 122 6.77 -1.38 -9.80
N MET A 123 7.49 -1.84 -8.77
CA MET A 123 7.69 -1.05 -7.56
C MET A 123 8.67 0.10 -7.72
N SER A 124 9.59 0.02 -8.67
CA SER A 124 10.56 1.08 -8.96
C SER A 124 10.22 1.94 -10.17
N GLU A 125 9.23 1.54 -10.96
CA GLU A 125 8.82 2.24 -12.17
C GLU A 125 8.38 3.67 -11.87
N LEU A 126 8.81 4.58 -12.72
CA LEU A 126 8.38 5.97 -12.70
C LEU A 126 7.22 6.16 -13.69
N PRO A 127 6.31 7.13 -13.50
CA PRO A 127 5.20 7.37 -14.40
C PRO A 127 5.59 7.39 -15.88
N ARG A 128 6.66 8.11 -16.22
CA ARG A 128 7.17 8.22 -17.60
C ARG A 128 7.73 6.92 -18.20
N GLU A 129 8.02 5.93 -17.37
CA GLU A 129 8.54 4.62 -17.79
C GLU A 129 7.41 3.63 -18.09
N SER A 130 6.18 3.92 -17.64
CA SER A 130 5.01 3.10 -17.92
C SER A 130 4.54 3.25 -19.36
N HIS A 131 4.35 2.13 -20.03
CA HIS A 131 3.87 2.10 -21.40
C HIS A 131 2.39 1.81 -21.52
N HIS A 132 1.79 1.21 -20.49
CA HIS A 132 0.40 0.82 -20.51
C HIS A 132 -0.20 0.68 -19.08
N PRO A 133 -1.03 1.65 -18.62
CA PRO A 133 -1.36 2.94 -19.26
C PRO A 133 -0.16 3.89 -19.31
N ARG A 134 -0.25 4.91 -20.15
CA ARG A 134 0.74 6.00 -20.18
C ARG A 134 0.35 7.06 -19.17
N TYR A 135 1.36 7.57 -18.46
CA TYR A 135 1.24 8.66 -17.49
C TYR A 135 2.09 9.86 -17.92
N ASP A 136 1.82 10.40 -19.11
CA ASP A 136 2.65 11.43 -19.74
C ASP A 136 2.65 12.79 -19.00
N HIS A 137 1.70 12.97 -18.07
CA HIS A 137 1.51 14.23 -17.34
C HIS A 137 1.89 14.15 -15.87
N ASP A 138 2.18 12.96 -15.36
CA ASP A 138 2.51 12.78 -13.96
C ASP A 138 4.01 12.94 -13.73
N PRO A 139 4.42 13.70 -12.70
CA PRO A 139 5.84 13.84 -12.36
C PRO A 139 6.41 12.52 -11.84
N ASP A 140 7.72 12.34 -11.92
CA ASP A 140 8.40 11.12 -11.46
C ASP A 140 8.11 10.79 -9.98
N HIS A 141 7.85 11.80 -9.18
CA HIS A 141 7.56 11.64 -7.75
C HIS A 141 6.08 11.41 -7.43
N TYR A 142 5.20 11.29 -8.43
CA TYR A 142 3.75 11.16 -8.22
C TYR A 142 3.37 10.11 -7.16
N CYS A 143 4.03 8.96 -7.20
CA CYS A 143 3.85 7.88 -6.23
C CYS A 143 5.13 7.55 -5.44
N LYS A 144 6.10 8.46 -5.37
CA LYS A 144 7.34 8.35 -4.62
C LYS A 144 7.35 9.43 -3.54
N PHE A 145 6.60 9.23 -2.45
CA PHE A 145 6.33 10.29 -1.47
C PHE A 145 7.56 10.74 -0.70
N PHE A 146 8.51 9.82 -0.47
CA PHE A 146 9.77 10.20 0.15
C PHE A 146 10.66 10.99 -0.81
N ILE A 147 11.41 11.95 -0.25
CA ILE A 147 12.45 12.74 -0.89
C ILE A 147 11.90 13.83 -1.81
N PHE A 148 10.92 13.52 -2.68
CA PHE A 148 10.49 14.44 -3.74
C PHE A 148 8.98 14.76 -3.71
N GLY A 149 8.21 14.14 -2.81
CA GLY A 149 6.74 14.18 -2.82
C GLY A 149 6.10 15.55 -2.53
N ASP A 150 6.86 16.53 -2.00
CA ASP A 150 6.38 17.88 -1.69
C ASP A 150 6.70 18.92 -2.78
N ARG A 151 7.38 18.53 -3.84
CA ARG A 151 7.81 19.46 -4.89
C ARG A 151 6.66 19.81 -5.81
N LYS A 152 6.50 21.11 -6.03
CA LYS A 152 5.43 21.66 -6.88
C LYS A 152 5.80 21.72 -8.36
N GLU A 153 7.07 21.61 -8.67
CA GLU A 153 7.59 21.65 -10.02
C GLU A 153 7.83 20.24 -10.53
N GLN A 154 7.61 20.05 -11.83
CA GLN A 154 7.87 18.78 -12.48
C GLN A 154 9.38 18.54 -12.52
N GLU A 155 9.90 17.83 -11.56
CA GLU A 155 11.30 17.44 -11.50
C GLU A 155 11.44 15.95 -11.83
N TRP A 156 12.52 15.66 -12.54
CA TRP A 156 12.89 14.29 -12.85
C TRP A 156 13.60 13.67 -11.65
N MET A 157 13.29 12.41 -11.37
CA MET A 157 14.07 11.63 -10.42
C MET A 157 15.52 11.55 -10.93
N PRO A 158 16.53 11.87 -10.10
CA PRO A 158 17.92 11.72 -10.49
C PRO A 158 18.20 10.28 -10.97
N PRO A 159 18.94 10.09 -12.07
CA PRO A 159 19.13 8.77 -12.67
C PRO A 159 19.89 7.77 -11.77
N ASN A 160 20.61 8.28 -10.79
CA ASN A 160 21.32 7.48 -9.77
C ASN A 160 20.42 7.04 -8.61
N ILE A 161 19.17 7.55 -8.52
CA ILE A 161 18.25 7.19 -7.44
C ILE A 161 17.15 6.27 -7.97
N ARG A 162 16.87 5.19 -7.23
CA ARG A 162 15.70 4.35 -7.40
C ARG A 162 14.99 4.16 -6.07
N ILE A 163 13.67 4.18 -6.13
CA ILE A 163 12.80 3.98 -4.98
C ILE A 163 11.84 2.84 -5.32
N PHE A 164 11.95 1.76 -4.55
CA PHE A 164 11.07 0.61 -4.62
C PHE A 164 10.06 0.75 -3.50
N ASP A 165 8.84 1.12 -3.80
CA ASP A 165 7.88 1.46 -2.77
C ASP A 165 6.48 0.90 -2.99
N LYS A 166 5.67 1.03 -1.94
CA LYS A 166 4.22 0.86 -1.99
C LYS A 166 3.57 1.93 -1.14
N VAL A 167 2.94 2.85 -1.81
CA VAL A 167 2.19 3.95 -1.18
C VAL A 167 0.76 3.56 -0.86
N GLY A 168 0.16 4.31 0.08
CA GLY A 168 -1.25 4.26 0.42
C GLY A 168 -1.77 5.64 0.79
N TRP A 169 -2.94 5.98 0.24
CA TRP A 169 -3.61 7.25 0.52
C TRP A 169 -5.11 7.00 0.67
N ALA A 170 -5.61 7.12 1.89
CA ALA A 170 -7.04 7.00 2.18
C ALA A 170 -7.37 7.56 3.56
N TYR A 171 -8.57 8.12 3.71
CA TYR A 171 -9.10 8.59 4.99
C TYR A 171 -8.18 9.58 5.73
N GLY A 172 -7.51 10.46 5.00
CA GLY A 172 -6.51 11.38 5.56
C GLY A 172 -5.20 10.70 5.98
N PHE A 173 -5.02 9.40 5.77
CA PHE A 173 -3.76 8.71 5.97
C PHE A 173 -2.93 8.72 4.68
N LEU A 174 -1.70 9.15 4.79
CA LEU A 174 -0.67 9.03 3.77
C LEU A 174 0.41 8.09 4.31
N THR A 175 0.63 6.99 3.63
CA THR A 175 1.57 5.96 4.04
C THR A 175 2.51 5.65 2.89
N ASP A 176 3.78 5.50 3.20
CA ASP A 176 4.76 4.98 2.26
C ASP A 176 5.70 4.01 2.97
N VAL A 177 6.07 2.95 2.29
CA VAL A 177 7.15 2.04 2.66
C VAL A 177 8.03 1.86 1.45
N ALA A 178 9.30 2.22 1.59
CA ALA A 178 10.25 2.29 0.50
C ALA A 178 11.60 1.66 0.83
N TYR A 179 12.21 1.06 -0.18
CA TYR A 179 13.64 0.78 -0.25
C TYR A 179 14.24 1.76 -1.24
N ILE A 180 15.18 2.56 -0.77
CA ILE A 180 15.77 3.67 -1.52
C ILE A 180 17.23 3.36 -1.77
N VAL A 181 17.66 3.53 -3.02
CA VAL A 181 19.05 3.29 -3.45
C VAL A 181 19.58 4.53 -4.16
N ASP A 182 20.75 4.98 -3.75
CA ASP A 182 21.58 5.91 -4.49
C ASP A 182 22.81 5.17 -5.00
N PHE A 183 22.84 4.87 -6.29
CA PHE A 183 23.92 4.11 -6.92
C PHE A 183 25.23 4.89 -7.01
N GLU A 184 25.18 6.21 -7.07
CA GLU A 184 26.37 7.07 -7.13
C GLU A 184 27.03 7.20 -5.75
N ALA A 185 26.23 7.44 -4.73
CA ALA A 185 26.73 7.55 -3.35
C ALA A 185 27.01 6.16 -2.71
N GLY A 186 26.52 5.07 -3.31
CA GLY A 186 26.62 3.72 -2.74
C GLY A 186 25.85 3.59 -1.41
N VAL A 187 24.71 4.27 -1.31
CA VAL A 187 23.87 4.30 -0.11
C VAL A 187 22.54 3.62 -0.41
N GLU A 188 22.10 2.77 0.49
CA GLU A 188 20.80 2.13 0.42
C GLU A 188 20.17 2.00 1.81
N PHE A 189 18.84 2.14 1.91
CA PHE A 189 18.15 2.01 3.18
C PHE A 189 16.64 1.77 2.98
N PHE A 190 16.01 1.22 4.01
CA PHE A 190 14.56 1.16 4.11
C PHE A 190 14.02 2.35 4.91
N LEU A 191 12.89 2.87 4.47
CA LEU A 191 12.15 3.91 5.16
C LEU A 191 10.66 3.57 5.12
N ALA A 192 9.99 3.68 6.25
CA ALA A 192 8.55 3.50 6.34
C ALA A 192 7.94 4.59 7.21
N ALA A 193 6.94 5.29 6.71
CA ALA A 193 6.25 6.32 7.45
C ALA A 193 4.75 6.33 7.15
N THR A 194 3.98 6.84 8.09
CA THR A 194 2.57 7.15 7.89
C THR A 194 2.25 8.44 8.64
N ILE A 195 1.51 9.31 8.00
CA ILE A 195 0.96 10.51 8.61
C ILE A 195 -0.56 10.48 8.51
N HIS A 196 -1.22 11.15 9.43
CA HIS A 196 -2.67 11.35 9.38
C HIS A 196 -2.96 12.85 9.44
N VAL A 197 -3.65 13.34 8.43
CA VAL A 197 -4.09 14.74 8.33
C VAL A 197 -5.58 14.73 8.03
N ASN A 198 -6.36 15.19 9.00
CA ASN A 198 -7.80 15.38 8.89
C ASN A 198 -8.16 16.53 9.85
N ALA A 199 -8.13 17.76 9.34
CA ALA A 199 -8.18 18.96 10.16
C ALA A 199 -9.56 19.22 10.76
N ASP A 200 -10.62 18.83 10.07
CA ASP A 200 -11.99 19.08 10.49
C ASP A 200 -12.68 17.85 11.12
N GLY A 201 -12.03 16.69 11.09
CA GLY A 201 -12.56 15.45 11.63
C GLY A 201 -13.71 14.83 10.81
N ILE A 202 -13.88 15.24 9.55
CA ILE A 202 -14.82 14.64 8.61
C ILE A 202 -14.04 13.68 7.70
N PHE A 203 -14.60 12.52 7.40
CA PHE A 203 -14.03 11.54 6.48
C PHE A 203 -14.84 11.51 5.17
N ASN A 204 -14.17 11.14 4.07
CA ASN A 204 -14.76 11.04 2.72
C ASN A 204 -15.35 12.37 2.24
N ASP A 205 -14.69 13.48 2.52
CA ASP A 205 -15.08 14.84 2.15
C ASP A 205 -14.24 15.40 0.98
N ASP A 206 -13.53 14.55 0.26
CA ASP A 206 -12.63 14.87 -0.85
C ASP A 206 -13.37 15.27 -2.14
#